data_27baef21ebf56b061a89ee592a5a10e8
#
_entry.id   27baef21ebf56b061a89ee592a5a10e8
#
_cell.length_a   1.000
_cell.length_b   1.000
_cell.length_c   1.000
_cell.angle_alpha   90.00
_cell.angle_beta   90.00
_cell.angle_gamma   90.00
#
_symmetry.space_group_name_H-M   'P 1'
#
loop_
_entity.id
_entity.type
_entity.pdbx_description
1 polymer ?
#
loop_
_entity_poly.entity_id
_entity_poly.type
_entity_poly.pdbx_seq_one_letter_code
_entity_poly.pdbx_strand_id
1 'polypeptide(L)'
;MTVAAIKKRRRLKRWLIIVLVILLLFLIFLEIRVRPTVSAIAIVQGKRLCTEVINEAVSEVMDELELSYEKLAETTRAENGSVLEITTNMANVNKLKTEVSLRVGEKLEDIKSRRIDVPMGTLMGLNLLYMRGPDIPLHISMSGSTETDFVSEFESGGINQTVHKLSLTITTDMTVLVPPVSENTSVTTTVVIAETIIVGEVPNYALYLSLIHISEPTRP
;
A
#
# COMPACT_ATOMS: atom_id res chain seq x y z
N MET A 1 -22.13 68.38 11.70
CA MET A 1 -22.15 66.91 11.49
C MET A 1 -23.34 66.35 12.23
N THR A 2 -24.35 65.85 11.51
CA THR A 2 -25.66 65.47 12.06
C THR A 2 -25.58 64.20 12.88
N VAL A 3 -26.21 64.16 14.03
CA VAL A 3 -26.28 63.00 15.00
C VAL A 3 -26.64 61.68 14.28
N ALA A 4 -27.40 61.75 13.18
CA ALA A 4 -27.75 60.63 12.32
C ALA A 4 -26.51 60.01 11.60
N ALA A 5 -25.53 60.78 11.20
CA ALA A 5 -24.29 60.29 10.55
C ALA A 5 -23.39 59.51 11.54
N ILE A 6 -23.35 59.97 12.79
CA ILE A 6 -22.57 59.30 13.86
C ILE A 6 -23.22 57.96 14.25
N LYS A 7 -24.56 57.89 14.33
CA LYS A 7 -25.32 56.66 14.62
C LYS A 7 -25.17 55.63 13.46
N LYS A 8 -25.18 56.11 12.19
CA LYS A 8 -24.97 55.23 11.01
C LYS A 8 -23.55 54.66 10.98
N ARG A 9 -22.53 55.47 11.32
CA ARG A 9 -21.11 55.04 11.41
C ARG A 9 -20.89 54.00 12.54
N ARG A 10 -21.56 54.16 13.69
CA ARG A 10 -21.48 53.19 14.80
C ARG A 10 -22.17 51.86 14.45
N ARG A 11 -23.30 51.89 13.74
CA ARG A 11 -24.00 50.68 13.25
C ARG A 11 -23.14 49.93 12.21
N LEU A 12 -22.53 50.64 11.27
CA LEU A 12 -21.63 50.05 10.28
C LEU A 12 -20.41 49.40 10.91
N LYS A 13 -19.78 50.04 11.91
CA LYS A 13 -18.65 49.47 12.65
C LYS A 13 -19.06 48.19 13.42
N ARG A 14 -20.22 48.18 14.06
CA ARG A 14 -20.73 47.01 14.75
C ARG A 14 -21.01 45.87 13.77
N TRP A 15 -21.61 46.16 12.62
CA TRP A 15 -21.87 45.20 11.58
C TRP A 15 -20.56 44.61 11.00
N LEU A 16 -19.56 45.43 10.75
CA LEU A 16 -18.22 44.99 10.32
C LEU A 16 -17.55 44.09 11.38
N ILE A 17 -17.67 44.39 12.66
CA ILE A 17 -17.14 43.54 13.74
C ILE A 17 -17.85 42.21 13.77
N ILE A 18 -19.18 42.18 13.63
CA ILE A 18 -19.97 40.93 13.60
C ILE A 18 -19.56 40.06 12.41
N VAL A 19 -19.41 40.67 11.22
CA VAL A 19 -18.97 39.95 10.01
C VAL A 19 -17.56 39.39 10.21
N LEU A 20 -16.65 40.19 10.80
CA LEU A 20 -15.29 39.76 11.09
C LEU A 20 -15.27 38.56 12.08
N VAL A 21 -16.10 38.63 13.14
CA VAL A 21 -16.21 37.54 14.12
C VAL A 21 -16.78 36.26 13.47
N ILE A 22 -17.81 36.39 12.63
CA ILE A 22 -18.38 35.24 11.88
C ILE A 22 -17.33 34.65 10.96
N LEU A 23 -16.57 35.47 10.24
CA LEU A 23 -15.48 35.02 9.36
C LEU A 23 -14.40 34.28 10.16
N LEU A 24 -14.02 34.82 11.32
CA LEU A 24 -13.03 34.20 12.18
C LEU A 24 -13.52 32.84 12.70
N LEU A 25 -14.76 32.76 13.15
CA LEU A 25 -15.38 31.50 13.60
C LEU A 25 -15.47 30.47 12.46
N PHE A 26 -15.76 30.92 11.25
CA PHE A 26 -15.78 30.08 10.05
C PHE A 26 -14.37 29.54 9.72
N LEU A 27 -13.33 30.38 9.78
CA LEU A 27 -11.95 29.94 9.59
C LEU A 27 -11.50 28.91 10.65
N ILE A 28 -11.86 29.16 11.92
CA ILE A 28 -11.61 28.22 13.02
C ILE A 28 -12.34 26.89 12.77
N PHE A 29 -13.58 26.93 12.30
CA PHE A 29 -14.34 25.73 11.96
C PHE A 29 -13.66 24.94 10.82
N LEU A 30 -13.19 25.61 9.77
CA LEU A 30 -12.44 24.97 8.66
C LEU A 30 -11.18 24.28 9.18
N GLU A 31 -10.40 24.96 10.02
CA GLU A 31 -9.16 24.42 10.56
C GLU A 31 -9.39 23.21 11.48
N ILE A 32 -10.39 23.28 12.36
CA ILE A 32 -10.61 22.23 13.37
C ILE A 32 -11.40 21.03 12.82
N ARG A 33 -12.28 21.26 11.85
CA ARG A 33 -13.19 20.21 11.37
C ARG A 33 -12.85 19.68 9.97
N VAL A 34 -12.63 20.57 9.02
CA VAL A 34 -12.47 20.17 7.62
C VAL A 34 -11.06 19.64 7.36
N ARG A 35 -10.04 20.33 7.86
CA ARG A 35 -8.64 19.97 7.64
C ARG A 35 -8.32 18.52 8.07
N PRO A 36 -8.64 18.04 9.30
CA PRO A 36 -8.34 16.67 9.70
C PRO A 36 -9.10 15.62 8.87
N THR A 37 -10.32 15.94 8.42
CA THR A 37 -11.10 15.05 7.55
C THR A 37 -10.46 14.93 6.18
N VAL A 38 -10.04 16.05 5.59
CA VAL A 38 -9.31 16.06 4.30
C VAL A 38 -7.99 15.30 4.44
N SER A 39 -7.24 15.51 5.52
CA SER A 39 -6.01 14.79 5.83
C SER A 39 -6.22 13.28 5.86
N ALA A 40 -7.22 12.82 6.61
CA ALA A 40 -7.56 11.39 6.69
C ALA A 40 -7.91 10.79 5.31
N ILE A 41 -8.71 11.50 4.52
CA ILE A 41 -9.09 11.08 3.17
C ILE A 41 -7.84 11.04 2.26
N ALA A 42 -6.98 12.06 2.32
CA ALA A 42 -5.76 12.15 1.55
C ALA A 42 -4.84 10.95 1.82
N ILE A 43 -4.61 10.61 3.09
CA ILE A 43 -3.78 9.46 3.49
C ILE A 43 -4.37 8.15 2.96
N VAL A 44 -5.66 7.90 3.16
CA VAL A 44 -6.32 6.65 2.73
C VAL A 44 -6.28 6.51 1.21
N GLN A 45 -6.62 7.55 0.48
CA GLN A 45 -6.61 7.52 -0.99
C GLN A 45 -5.17 7.47 -1.54
N GLY A 46 -4.24 8.19 -0.93
CA GLY A 46 -2.83 8.12 -1.27
C GLY A 46 -2.27 6.71 -1.12
N LYS A 47 -2.53 6.04 0.01
CA LYS A 47 -2.10 4.66 0.23
C LYS A 47 -2.69 3.69 -0.80
N ARG A 48 -3.99 3.84 -1.10
CA ARG A 48 -4.65 3.02 -2.12
C ARG A 48 -4.01 3.19 -3.49
N LEU A 49 -3.81 4.43 -3.93
CA LEU A 49 -3.21 4.74 -5.22
C LEU A 49 -1.76 4.25 -5.31
N CYS A 50 -0.99 4.42 -4.23
CA CYS A 50 0.38 3.93 -4.16
C CYS A 50 0.44 2.40 -4.29
N THR A 51 -0.43 1.66 -3.58
CA THR A 51 -0.51 0.20 -3.71
C THR A 51 -0.90 -0.23 -5.12
N GLU A 52 -1.84 0.47 -5.77
CA GLU A 52 -2.22 0.23 -7.17
C GLU A 52 -1.02 0.41 -8.11
N VAL A 53 -0.29 1.51 -7.95
CA VAL A 53 0.93 1.82 -8.73
C VAL A 53 2.02 0.78 -8.51
N ILE A 54 2.27 0.36 -7.26
CA ILE A 54 3.27 -0.66 -6.94
C ILE A 54 2.95 -1.98 -7.66
N ASN A 55 1.71 -2.46 -7.54
CA ASN A 55 1.31 -3.72 -8.15
C ASN A 55 1.38 -3.67 -9.69
N GLU A 56 0.97 -2.56 -10.28
CA GLU A 56 1.06 -2.34 -11.74
C GLU A 56 2.51 -2.28 -12.21
N ALA A 57 3.38 -1.55 -11.49
CA ALA A 57 4.80 -1.45 -11.82
C ALA A 57 5.51 -2.80 -11.74
N VAL A 58 5.23 -3.60 -10.70
CA VAL A 58 5.81 -4.95 -10.57
C VAL A 58 5.36 -5.83 -11.73
N SER A 59 4.07 -5.83 -12.08
CA SER A 59 3.55 -6.63 -13.19
C SER A 59 4.20 -6.24 -14.52
N GLU A 60 4.28 -4.96 -14.84
CA GLU A 60 4.89 -4.47 -16.07
C GLU A 60 6.37 -4.84 -16.17
N VAL A 61 7.14 -4.64 -15.09
CA VAL A 61 8.58 -4.96 -15.09
C VAL A 61 8.82 -6.47 -15.19
N MET A 62 7.98 -7.28 -14.53
CA MET A 62 8.05 -8.75 -14.64
C MET A 62 7.81 -9.21 -16.08
N ASP A 63 6.82 -8.61 -16.76
CA ASP A 63 6.48 -8.92 -18.14
C ASP A 63 7.57 -8.44 -19.10
N GLU A 64 8.09 -7.21 -18.94
CA GLU A 64 9.15 -6.64 -19.79
C GLU A 64 10.47 -7.43 -19.70
N LEU A 65 10.81 -7.90 -18.51
CA LEU A 65 12.02 -8.70 -18.30
C LEU A 65 11.80 -10.20 -18.57
N GLU A 66 10.56 -10.59 -18.89
CA GLU A 66 10.16 -12.00 -19.07
C GLU A 66 10.67 -12.87 -17.92
N LEU A 67 10.53 -12.41 -16.67
CA LEU A 67 11.08 -13.11 -15.52
C LEU A 67 10.22 -14.32 -15.16
N SER A 68 10.92 -15.44 -14.98
CA SER A 68 10.39 -16.68 -14.47
C SER A 68 11.22 -17.14 -13.26
N TYR A 69 10.73 -18.14 -12.54
CA TYR A 69 11.48 -18.71 -11.42
C TYR A 69 12.90 -19.12 -11.83
N GLU A 70 13.06 -19.77 -13.00
CA GLU A 70 14.34 -20.26 -13.51
C GLU A 70 15.33 -19.15 -13.84
N LYS A 71 14.83 -17.94 -14.20
CA LYS A 71 15.67 -16.77 -14.41
C LYS A 71 16.11 -16.11 -13.10
N LEU A 72 15.34 -16.28 -12.02
CA LEU A 72 15.62 -15.72 -10.69
C LEU A 72 16.41 -16.69 -9.80
N ALA A 73 16.17 -18.00 -9.95
CA ALA A 73 16.82 -19.02 -9.15
C ALA A 73 17.13 -20.26 -9.98
N GLU A 74 18.38 -20.68 -9.98
CA GLU A 74 18.86 -21.89 -10.62
C GLU A 74 18.81 -23.07 -9.64
N THR A 75 18.25 -24.19 -10.06
CA THR A 75 18.11 -25.38 -9.26
C THR A 75 19.04 -26.47 -9.77
N THR A 76 20.02 -26.85 -8.96
CA THR A 76 20.91 -27.99 -9.25
C THR A 76 20.29 -29.27 -8.69
N ARG A 77 20.21 -30.32 -9.53
CA ARG A 77 19.65 -31.62 -9.15
C ARG A 77 20.72 -32.72 -9.14
N ALA A 78 20.56 -33.68 -8.25
CA ALA A 78 21.36 -34.90 -8.23
C ALA A 78 20.89 -35.87 -9.33
N GLU A 79 21.69 -36.93 -9.59
CA GLU A 79 21.33 -37.99 -10.54
C GLU A 79 20.00 -38.68 -10.22
N ASN A 80 19.65 -38.76 -8.94
CA ASN A 80 18.35 -39.32 -8.48
C ASN A 80 17.18 -38.33 -8.59
N GLY A 81 17.41 -37.11 -9.12
CA GLY A 81 16.38 -36.06 -9.30
C GLY A 81 16.13 -35.20 -8.05
N SER A 82 16.77 -35.49 -6.91
CA SER A 82 16.65 -34.65 -5.71
C SER A 82 17.34 -33.29 -5.92
N VAL A 83 16.76 -32.23 -5.33
CA VAL A 83 17.35 -30.88 -5.36
C VAL A 83 18.53 -30.84 -4.41
N LEU A 84 19.73 -30.51 -4.92
CA LEU A 84 20.96 -30.36 -4.16
C LEU A 84 21.16 -28.93 -3.70
N GLU A 85 20.89 -27.98 -4.57
CA GLU A 85 21.19 -26.57 -4.34
C GLU A 85 20.22 -25.68 -5.11
N ILE A 86 19.87 -24.55 -4.51
CA ILE A 86 19.15 -23.48 -5.16
C ILE A 86 20.01 -22.23 -5.06
N THR A 87 20.46 -21.71 -6.19
CA THR A 87 21.29 -20.51 -6.27
C THR A 87 20.49 -19.34 -6.85
N THR A 88 20.36 -18.26 -6.08
CA THR A 88 19.67 -17.05 -6.55
C THR A 88 20.54 -16.26 -7.53
N ASN A 89 19.99 -15.90 -8.68
CA ASN A 89 20.65 -15.04 -9.65
C ASN A 89 20.54 -13.56 -9.21
N MET A 90 21.52 -13.13 -8.41
CA MET A 90 21.52 -11.77 -7.86
C MET A 90 21.63 -10.67 -8.90
N ALA A 91 22.15 -10.96 -10.09
CA ALA A 91 22.21 -9.98 -11.18
C ALA A 91 20.79 -9.65 -11.69
N ASN A 92 19.97 -10.67 -11.93
CA ASN A 92 18.58 -10.50 -12.35
C ASN A 92 17.72 -9.91 -11.22
N VAL A 93 17.94 -10.33 -9.97
CA VAL A 93 17.26 -9.77 -8.79
C VAL A 93 17.56 -8.28 -8.65
N ASN A 94 18.83 -7.87 -8.73
CA ASN A 94 19.19 -6.46 -8.61
C ASN A 94 18.63 -5.62 -9.77
N LYS A 95 18.62 -6.17 -10.99
CA LYS A 95 17.98 -5.51 -12.13
C LYS A 95 16.48 -5.31 -11.87
N LEU A 96 15.78 -6.36 -11.43
CA LEU A 96 14.37 -6.29 -11.10
C LEU A 96 14.10 -5.24 -10.01
N LYS A 97 14.85 -5.25 -8.91
CA LYS A 97 14.72 -4.25 -7.81
C LYS A 97 14.86 -2.82 -8.35
N THR A 98 15.85 -2.58 -9.17
CA THR A 98 16.12 -1.25 -9.74
C THR A 98 15.00 -0.79 -10.66
N GLU A 99 14.58 -1.63 -11.61
CA GLU A 99 13.52 -1.30 -12.56
C GLU A 99 12.17 -1.07 -11.87
N VAL A 100 11.82 -1.90 -10.87
CA VAL A 100 10.61 -1.72 -10.08
C VAL A 100 10.64 -0.38 -9.33
N SER A 101 11.76 -0.07 -8.63
CA SER A 101 11.88 1.19 -7.89
C SER A 101 11.75 2.41 -8.80
N LEU A 102 12.38 2.39 -9.97
CA LEU A 102 12.29 3.46 -10.95
C LEU A 102 10.86 3.59 -11.51
N ARG A 103 10.24 2.47 -11.91
CA ARG A 103 8.90 2.46 -12.50
C ARG A 103 7.84 2.97 -11.49
N VAL A 104 7.95 2.58 -10.22
CA VAL A 104 7.08 3.11 -9.16
C VAL A 104 7.26 4.62 -9.01
N GLY A 105 8.51 5.10 -8.98
CA GLY A 105 8.82 6.53 -8.90
C GLY A 105 8.21 7.33 -10.06
N GLU A 106 8.42 6.88 -11.30
CA GLU A 106 7.86 7.50 -12.51
C GLU A 106 6.32 7.57 -12.47
N LYS A 107 5.67 6.43 -12.15
CA LYS A 107 4.21 6.37 -12.07
C LYS A 107 3.63 7.24 -10.96
N LEU A 108 4.32 7.38 -9.83
CA LEU A 108 3.90 8.28 -8.75
C LEU A 108 4.00 9.75 -9.17
N GLU A 109 5.06 10.11 -9.88
CA GLU A 109 5.23 11.47 -10.40
C GLU A 109 4.21 11.82 -11.49
N ASP A 110 3.74 10.84 -12.26
CA ASP A 110 2.68 11.03 -13.25
C ASP A 110 1.30 11.30 -12.63
N ILE A 111 1.11 10.94 -11.35
CA ILE A 111 -0.09 11.33 -10.58
C ILE A 111 0.01 12.81 -10.16
N LYS A 112 0.11 13.71 -11.14
CA LYS A 112 0.27 15.16 -10.88
C LYS A 112 -1.01 15.83 -10.40
N SER A 113 -2.17 15.27 -10.71
CA SER A 113 -3.48 15.81 -10.29
C SER A 113 -4.60 14.82 -10.56
N ARG A 114 -4.75 13.81 -9.71
CA ARG A 114 -5.92 12.93 -9.80
C ARG A 114 -7.10 13.53 -9.05
N ARG A 115 -8.23 13.65 -9.72
CA ARG A 115 -9.46 14.15 -9.12
C ARG A 115 -10.13 13.07 -8.29
N ILE A 116 -10.54 13.44 -7.09
CA ILE A 116 -11.36 12.63 -6.19
C ILE A 116 -12.56 13.45 -5.80
N ASP A 117 -13.76 12.94 -6.08
CA ASP A 117 -15.01 13.61 -5.71
C ASP A 117 -15.42 13.16 -4.30
N VAL A 118 -15.54 14.12 -3.38
CA VAL A 118 -15.89 13.86 -1.97
C VAL A 118 -17.14 14.61 -1.59
N PRO A 119 -18.20 13.94 -1.09
CA PRO A 119 -19.42 14.59 -0.65
C PRO A 119 -19.17 15.63 0.44
N MET A 120 -19.76 16.80 0.31
CA MET A 120 -19.59 17.94 1.24
C MET A 120 -19.88 17.54 2.70
N GLY A 121 -20.90 16.71 2.93
CA GLY A 121 -21.23 16.25 4.29
C GLY A 121 -20.13 15.41 4.93
N THR A 122 -19.38 14.67 4.13
CA THR A 122 -18.19 13.92 4.59
C THR A 122 -17.07 14.89 4.98
N LEU A 123 -16.82 15.93 4.17
CA LEU A 123 -15.80 16.95 4.45
C LEU A 123 -16.10 17.76 5.73
N MET A 124 -17.37 18.00 6.03
CA MET A 124 -17.78 18.70 7.26
C MET A 124 -17.56 17.86 8.53
N GLY A 125 -17.26 16.56 8.41
CA GLY A 125 -17.04 15.66 9.54
C GLY A 125 -18.27 15.46 10.42
N LEU A 126 -19.49 15.62 9.86
CA LEU A 126 -20.75 15.44 10.55
C LEU A 126 -21.34 14.08 10.22
N ASN A 127 -21.41 13.18 11.21
CA ASN A 127 -21.90 11.80 11.00
C ASN A 127 -23.32 11.76 10.38
N LEU A 128 -24.17 12.74 10.71
CA LEU A 128 -25.54 12.83 10.19
C LEU A 128 -25.59 13.15 8.69
N LEU A 129 -24.58 13.84 8.17
CA LEU A 129 -24.48 14.27 6.77
C LEU A 129 -23.46 13.43 5.98
N TYR A 130 -22.93 12.36 6.58
CA TYR A 130 -21.95 11.50 5.94
C TYR A 130 -22.46 10.97 4.60
N MET A 131 -21.63 11.07 3.57
CA MET A 131 -21.96 10.72 2.17
C MET A 131 -23.16 11.47 1.56
N ARG A 132 -23.53 12.65 2.11
CA ARG A 132 -24.63 13.48 1.59
C ARG A 132 -24.11 14.86 1.15
N GLY A 133 -24.85 15.48 0.24
CA GLY A 133 -24.55 16.80 -0.30
C GLY A 133 -23.86 16.74 -1.66
N PRO A 134 -23.56 17.90 -2.26
CA PRO A 134 -22.83 17.98 -3.51
C PRO A 134 -21.40 17.47 -3.36
N ASP A 135 -20.88 16.85 -4.42
CA ASP A 135 -19.51 16.40 -4.47
C ASP A 135 -18.55 17.57 -4.68
N ILE A 136 -17.50 17.61 -3.88
CA ILE A 136 -16.44 18.59 -4.00
C ILE A 136 -15.21 17.91 -4.59
N PRO A 137 -14.71 18.38 -5.75
CA PRO A 137 -13.54 17.81 -6.37
C PRO A 137 -12.29 18.18 -5.57
N LEU A 138 -11.61 17.19 -5.04
CA LEU A 138 -10.28 17.30 -4.45
C LEU A 138 -9.25 16.80 -5.48
N HIS A 139 -8.15 17.53 -5.61
CA HIS A 139 -7.04 17.13 -6.47
C HIS A 139 -5.92 16.59 -5.59
N ILE A 140 -5.55 15.33 -5.83
CA ILE A 140 -4.46 14.66 -5.14
C ILE A 140 -3.23 14.63 -6.04
N SER A 141 -2.10 15.00 -5.47
CA SER A 141 -0.78 14.88 -6.10
C SER A 141 0.12 14.11 -5.14
N MET A 142 1.01 13.28 -5.68
CA MET A 142 1.91 12.48 -4.88
C MET A 142 3.34 12.64 -5.39
N SER A 143 4.30 12.60 -4.47
CA SER A 143 5.73 12.51 -4.76
C SER A 143 6.38 11.68 -3.66
N GLY A 144 7.40 10.89 -4.00
CA GLY A 144 8.03 10.04 -3.02
C GLY A 144 9.26 9.31 -3.52
N SER A 145 9.83 8.51 -2.64
CA SER A 145 10.95 7.62 -2.93
C SER A 145 10.55 6.19 -2.63
N THR A 146 11.06 5.26 -3.44
CA THR A 146 10.75 3.84 -3.31
C THR A 146 12.02 3.04 -3.09
N GLU A 147 11.99 2.18 -2.07
CA GLU A 147 13.01 1.19 -1.78
C GLU A 147 12.41 -0.21 -2.02
N THR A 148 13.16 -1.08 -2.69
CA THR A 148 12.72 -2.44 -2.99
C THR A 148 13.72 -3.44 -2.42
N ASP A 149 13.22 -4.37 -1.60
CA ASP A 149 13.98 -5.47 -1.04
C ASP A 149 13.49 -6.82 -1.59
N PHE A 150 14.46 -7.73 -1.75
CA PHE A 150 14.20 -9.09 -2.18
C PHE A 150 14.27 -10.05 -0.99
N VAL A 151 13.28 -10.91 -0.87
CA VAL A 151 13.18 -11.92 0.19
C VAL A 151 13.04 -13.29 -0.44
N SER A 152 13.88 -14.22 0.01
CA SER A 152 13.87 -15.64 -0.38
C SER A 152 13.57 -16.46 0.86
N GLU A 153 12.46 -17.18 0.86
CA GLU A 153 11.98 -17.94 2.01
C GLU A 153 11.68 -19.39 1.65
N PHE A 154 11.92 -20.28 2.60
CA PHE A 154 11.57 -21.68 2.49
C PHE A 154 10.53 -22.02 3.56
N GLU A 155 9.37 -22.47 3.11
CA GLU A 155 8.27 -22.88 3.98
C GLU A 155 8.00 -24.38 3.84
N SER A 156 7.57 -25.03 4.92
CA SER A 156 7.13 -26.43 4.83
C SER A 156 5.79 -26.52 4.10
N GLY A 157 5.75 -27.21 2.97
CA GLY A 157 4.53 -27.43 2.17
C GLY A 157 3.75 -28.69 2.55
N GLY A 158 4.20 -29.44 3.58
CA GLY A 158 3.60 -30.71 4.01
C GLY A 158 4.64 -31.81 4.19
N ILE A 159 4.22 -33.11 4.09
CA ILE A 159 5.14 -34.24 4.24
C ILE A 159 6.09 -34.25 3.03
N ASN A 160 7.39 -34.01 3.29
CA ASN A 160 8.47 -33.99 2.28
C ASN A 160 8.29 -32.99 1.14
N GLN A 161 7.62 -31.88 1.41
CA GLN A 161 7.49 -30.78 0.48
C GLN A 161 8.00 -29.49 1.12
N THR A 162 8.82 -28.76 0.36
CA THR A 162 9.29 -27.43 0.73
C THR A 162 8.88 -26.46 -0.35
N VAL A 163 8.22 -25.39 0.04
CA VAL A 163 7.87 -24.29 -0.87
C VAL A 163 9.01 -23.29 -0.80
N HIS A 164 9.62 -22.99 -1.93
CA HIS A 164 10.57 -21.89 -2.06
C HIS A 164 9.84 -20.71 -2.69
N LYS A 165 9.74 -19.62 -1.94
CA LYS A 165 9.02 -18.42 -2.29
C LYS A 165 9.98 -17.25 -2.45
N LEU A 166 9.88 -16.57 -3.57
CA LEU A 166 10.63 -15.36 -3.89
C LEU A 166 9.67 -14.17 -3.87
N SER A 167 9.96 -13.18 -3.03
CA SER A 167 9.10 -12.02 -2.85
C SER A 167 9.88 -10.73 -2.97
N LEU A 168 9.21 -9.67 -3.44
CA LEU A 168 9.69 -8.29 -3.34
C LEU A 168 8.91 -7.58 -2.24
N THR A 169 9.62 -6.93 -1.34
CA THR A 169 9.05 -5.98 -0.38
C THR A 169 9.38 -4.58 -0.85
N ILE A 170 8.35 -3.84 -1.25
CA ILE A 170 8.47 -2.50 -1.79
C ILE A 170 7.94 -1.53 -0.73
N THR A 171 8.81 -0.64 -0.26
CA THR A 171 8.47 0.43 0.68
C THR A 171 8.57 1.76 -0.04
N THR A 172 7.47 2.50 -0.05
CA THR A 172 7.38 3.81 -0.67
C THR A 172 7.01 4.84 0.39
N ASP A 173 7.96 5.75 0.65
CA ASP A 173 7.73 6.94 1.47
C ASP A 173 7.26 8.06 0.56
N MET A 174 6.08 8.61 0.84
CA MET A 174 5.45 9.59 -0.03
C MET A 174 4.82 10.75 0.73
N THR A 175 4.80 11.89 0.07
CA THR A 175 4.03 13.06 0.46
C THR A 175 2.77 13.13 -0.39
N VAL A 176 1.62 13.13 0.27
CA VAL A 176 0.30 13.28 -0.35
C VAL A 176 -0.17 14.71 -0.19
N LEU A 177 -0.39 15.39 -1.30
CA LEU A 177 -0.78 16.80 -1.38
C LEU A 177 -2.23 16.89 -1.82
N VAL A 178 -3.09 17.40 -0.93
CA VAL A 178 -4.49 17.74 -1.21
C VAL A 178 -4.73 19.13 -0.62
N PRO A 179 -4.60 20.21 -1.39
CA PRO A 179 -4.71 21.56 -0.84
C PRO A 179 -6.00 21.75 -0.03
N PRO A 180 -5.94 22.31 1.21
CA PRO A 180 -4.79 22.96 1.85
C PRO A 180 -3.89 22.04 2.71
N VAL A 181 -3.96 20.72 2.54
CA VAL A 181 -3.30 19.72 3.38
C VAL A 181 -2.13 19.06 2.64
N SER A 182 -1.04 18.82 3.36
CA SER A 182 0.13 18.04 2.90
C SER A 182 0.48 17.04 4.00
N GLU A 183 0.47 15.74 3.67
CA GLU A 183 0.69 14.65 4.63
C GLU A 183 1.77 13.70 4.13
N ASN A 184 2.68 13.33 5.04
CA ASN A 184 3.67 12.31 4.79
C ASN A 184 3.15 10.97 5.25
N THR A 185 3.30 9.94 4.43
CA THR A 185 2.90 8.59 4.77
C THR A 185 3.78 7.57 4.05
N SER A 186 3.82 6.36 4.57
CA SER A 186 4.54 5.23 3.98
C SER A 186 3.60 4.09 3.65
N VAL A 187 3.91 3.38 2.57
CA VAL A 187 3.23 2.16 2.15
C VAL A 187 4.28 1.08 1.94
N THR A 188 4.09 -0.06 2.60
CA THR A 188 4.88 -1.26 2.36
C THR A 188 3.99 -2.34 1.77
N THR A 189 4.39 -2.89 0.64
CA THR A 189 3.66 -3.96 -0.06
C THR A 189 4.64 -5.10 -0.36
N THR A 190 4.25 -6.32 -0.03
CA THR A 190 5.01 -7.53 -0.39
C THR A 190 4.29 -8.25 -1.51
N VAL A 191 5.00 -8.48 -2.62
CA VAL A 191 4.50 -9.17 -3.80
C VAL A 191 5.31 -10.43 -4.02
N VAL A 192 4.64 -11.59 -4.10
CA VAL A 192 5.29 -12.84 -4.48
C VAL A 192 5.54 -12.80 -6.00
N ILE A 193 6.80 -12.91 -6.39
CA ILE A 193 7.24 -12.82 -7.79
C ILE A 193 7.45 -14.19 -8.42
N ALA A 194 7.82 -15.19 -7.61
CA ALA A 194 7.96 -16.56 -8.06
C ALA A 194 7.82 -17.53 -6.88
N GLU A 195 7.32 -18.72 -7.16
CA GLU A 195 7.18 -19.78 -6.16
C GLU A 195 7.43 -21.13 -6.84
N THR A 196 8.10 -22.05 -6.13
CA THR A 196 8.28 -23.42 -6.58
C THR A 196 8.14 -24.40 -5.42
N ILE A 197 7.65 -25.59 -5.71
CA ILE A 197 7.52 -26.68 -4.74
C ILE A 197 8.65 -27.68 -4.98
N ILE A 198 9.46 -27.91 -3.97
CA ILE A 198 10.53 -28.88 -3.94
C ILE A 198 10.00 -30.13 -3.25
N VAL A 199 9.91 -31.23 -3.98
CA VAL A 199 9.44 -32.50 -3.45
C VAL A 199 10.66 -33.35 -3.06
N GLY A 200 10.77 -33.68 -1.78
CA GLY A 200 11.78 -34.59 -1.24
C GLY A 200 11.34 -36.05 -1.27
N GLU A 201 12.28 -36.95 -0.99
CA GLU A 201 11.97 -38.39 -0.87
C GLU A 201 11.18 -38.68 0.42
N VAL A 202 10.17 -39.56 0.34
CA VAL A 202 9.44 -40.03 1.52
C VAL A 202 10.33 -41.00 2.29
N PRO A 203 10.68 -40.73 3.57
CA PRO A 203 11.51 -41.65 4.34
C PRO A 203 10.83 -43.01 4.48
N ASN A 204 11.52 -44.08 4.09
CA ASN A 204 10.99 -45.44 4.12
C ASN A 204 10.54 -45.91 5.52
N TYR A 205 11.05 -45.31 6.60
CA TYR A 205 10.67 -45.66 8.00
C TYR A 205 9.28 -45.14 8.39
N ALA A 206 8.69 -44.19 7.71
CA ALA A 206 7.30 -43.78 7.96
C ALA A 206 6.29 -44.89 7.63
N LEU A 207 6.66 -45.84 6.79
CA LEU A 207 5.83 -47.01 6.44
C LEU A 207 5.87 -48.09 7.53
N TYR A 208 6.92 -48.18 8.34
CA TYR A 208 7.05 -49.20 9.38
C TYR A 208 6.27 -48.92 10.65
N LEU A 209 6.02 -47.65 10.98
CA LEU A 209 5.24 -47.26 12.16
C LEU A 209 3.75 -47.58 12.04
N SER A 210 3.22 -47.76 10.82
CA SER A 210 1.83 -48.14 10.59
C SER A 210 1.58 -49.64 10.76
N LEU A 211 2.62 -50.47 10.77
CA LEU A 211 2.51 -51.94 10.90
C LEU A 211 2.63 -52.43 12.35
N ILE A 212 3.01 -51.59 13.31
CA ILE A 212 3.21 -51.98 14.72
C ILE A 212 1.89 -52.01 15.51
N HIS A 213 0.78 -51.55 14.95
CA HIS A 213 -0.52 -51.50 15.64
C HIS A 213 -1.45 -52.70 15.40
N ILE A 214 -0.99 -53.79 14.75
CA ILE A 214 -1.85 -54.95 14.40
C ILE A 214 -1.56 -56.22 15.24
N SER A 215 -0.93 -56.11 16.38
CA SER A 215 -0.79 -57.24 17.28
C SER A 215 -1.20 -56.91 18.72
N GLU A 216 -2.51 -56.69 18.91
CA GLU A 216 -3.10 -56.82 20.24
C GLU A 216 -3.41 -58.30 20.49
N PRO A 217 -2.80 -58.97 21.47
CA PRO A 217 -3.12 -60.35 21.78
C PRO A 217 -4.50 -60.38 22.44
N THR A 218 -5.46 -61.06 21.78
CA THR A 218 -6.71 -61.46 22.39
C THR A 218 -6.38 -62.35 23.59
N ARG A 219 -6.73 -61.92 24.79
CA ARG A 219 -6.72 -62.72 26.00
C ARG A 219 -7.84 -63.74 25.95
N PRO A 220 -7.60 -64.99 26.49
CA PRO A 220 -8.59 -66.02 26.63
C PRO A 220 -9.68 -65.71 27.66
#